data_9ad03b02a5e5403aadcd24c95b380ff8
#
_entry.id   9ad03b02a5e5403aadcd24c95b380ff8
#
_cell.length_a   1.000
_cell.length_b   1.000
_cell.length_c   1.000
_cell.angle_alpha   90.00
_cell.angle_beta   90.00
_cell.angle_gamma   90.00
#
_symmetry.space_group_name_H-M   'P 1'
#
loop_
_entity.id
_entity.type
_entity.pdbx_description
1 polymer ?
#
loop_
_entity_poly.entity_id
_entity_poly.type
_entity_poly.pdbx_seq_one_letter_code
_entity_poly.pdbx_strand_id
1 'polypeptide(L)'
;MESKKIFQLRLKEAMAVRDIKAAELSRMTGLSKARISQYTNGVYEAKPRAICLLAGALDVSEAWLMGGNVSMERADNTPLSPHENISTIGVASYPVLGDIACGIPTLAYQEADEFVFGADINADFCLTAKGDSMTGARIFDGDIVYIKQTDTVDNGEIAAVIIKDEATLKRVYYYPEQSKLVLTPENPKYEPLVFIGRELENIKIIGRAVAFKSKL
;
A
#
# COMPACT_ATOMS: atom_id res chain seq x y z
N MET A 1 -23.14 -2.28 15.65
CA MET A 1 -23.27 -1.20 16.66
C MET A 1 -22.26 -1.29 17.80
N GLU A 2 -21.85 -2.48 18.20
CA GLU A 2 -20.92 -2.72 19.33
C GLU A 2 -19.46 -2.28 19.03
N SER A 3 -18.94 -2.60 17.88
CA SER A 3 -17.55 -2.30 17.46
C SER A 3 -17.23 -0.80 17.52
N LYS A 4 -18.13 0.04 17.04
CA LYS A 4 -18.00 1.50 17.06
C LYS A 4 -17.91 2.07 18.48
N LYS A 5 -18.69 1.49 19.41
CA LYS A 5 -18.70 1.91 20.82
C LYS A 5 -17.42 1.49 21.55
N ILE A 6 -16.91 0.31 21.23
CA ILE A 6 -15.65 -0.21 21.77
C ILE A 6 -14.47 0.67 21.28
N PHE A 7 -14.39 0.95 19.99
CA PHE A 7 -13.37 1.84 19.44
C PHE A 7 -13.38 3.22 20.11
N GLN A 8 -14.55 3.83 20.26
CA GLN A 8 -14.71 5.12 20.94
C GLN A 8 -14.15 5.10 22.37
N LEU A 9 -14.48 4.08 23.15
CA LEU A 9 -14.03 3.94 24.54
C LEU A 9 -12.51 3.79 24.61
N ARG A 10 -11.95 2.89 23.78
CA ARG A 10 -10.51 2.64 23.75
C ARG A 10 -9.70 3.81 23.22
N LEU A 11 -10.23 4.57 22.27
CA LEU A 11 -9.59 5.80 21.79
C LEU A 11 -9.49 6.83 22.93
N LYS A 12 -10.55 7.04 23.70
CA LYS A 12 -10.52 7.93 24.88
C LYS A 12 -9.57 7.44 25.96
N GLU A 13 -9.56 6.15 26.22
CA GLU A 13 -8.67 5.50 27.19
C GLU A 13 -7.19 5.70 26.77
N ALA A 14 -6.86 5.43 25.52
CA ALA A 14 -5.52 5.62 25.00
C ALA A 14 -5.06 7.08 25.10
N MET A 15 -5.91 8.02 24.71
CA MET A 15 -5.64 9.47 24.83
C MET A 15 -5.39 9.89 26.28
N ALA A 16 -6.17 9.34 27.23
CA ALA A 16 -6.02 9.63 28.66
C ALA A 16 -4.74 9.04 29.24
N VAL A 17 -4.42 7.78 28.92
CA VAL A 17 -3.20 7.09 29.39
C VAL A 17 -1.92 7.77 28.88
N ARG A 18 -1.95 8.27 27.63
CA ARG A 18 -0.79 8.95 27.01
C ARG A 18 -0.78 10.47 27.25
N ASP A 19 -1.77 11.00 27.96
CA ASP A 19 -1.99 12.47 28.19
C ASP A 19 -1.99 13.29 26.90
N ILE A 20 -2.50 12.73 25.80
CA ILE A 20 -2.55 13.38 24.48
C ILE A 20 -3.94 13.97 24.25
N LYS A 21 -3.99 15.29 24.01
CA LYS A 21 -5.22 16.03 23.71
C LYS A 21 -5.57 15.95 22.21
N ALA A 22 -6.85 16.13 21.89
CA ALA A 22 -7.34 16.07 20.50
C ALA A 22 -6.61 17.04 19.53
N ALA A 23 -6.16 18.19 20.02
CA ALA A 23 -5.38 19.14 19.21
C ALA A 23 -3.98 18.63 18.86
N GLU A 24 -3.35 17.92 19.78
CA GLU A 24 -2.04 17.31 19.60
C GLU A 24 -2.14 16.07 18.72
N LEU A 25 -3.12 15.21 18.98
CA LEU A 25 -3.41 14.05 18.16
C LEU A 25 -3.72 14.45 16.69
N SER A 26 -4.38 15.59 16.48
CA SER A 26 -4.59 16.17 15.15
C SER A 26 -3.28 16.53 14.44
N ARG A 27 -2.32 17.10 15.16
CA ARG A 27 -0.99 17.43 14.60
C ARG A 27 -0.17 16.19 14.26
N MET A 28 -0.20 15.19 15.15
CA MET A 28 0.56 13.94 14.97
C MET A 28 0.02 13.09 13.82
N THR A 29 -1.30 13.04 13.65
CA THR A 29 -1.95 12.15 12.67
C THR A 29 -2.28 12.81 11.33
N GLY A 30 -2.25 14.16 11.26
CA GLY A 30 -2.76 14.91 10.11
C GLY A 30 -4.29 14.91 9.98
N LEU A 31 -5.02 14.23 10.87
CA LEU A 31 -6.48 14.23 10.88
C LEU A 31 -7.01 15.57 11.43
N SER A 32 -8.09 16.09 10.87
CA SER A 32 -8.70 17.32 11.38
C SER A 32 -9.24 17.15 12.81
N LYS A 33 -9.19 18.20 13.61
CA LYS A 33 -9.76 18.21 14.97
C LYS A 33 -11.23 17.78 15.00
N ALA A 34 -12.00 18.18 13.99
CA ALA A 34 -13.40 17.80 13.85
C ALA A 34 -13.55 16.28 13.68
N ARG A 35 -12.68 15.65 12.88
CA ARG A 35 -12.70 14.20 12.68
C ARG A 35 -12.33 13.41 13.94
N ILE A 36 -11.32 13.88 14.67
CA ILE A 36 -10.95 13.28 15.96
C ILE A 36 -12.11 13.41 16.96
N SER A 37 -12.75 14.59 17.03
CA SER A 37 -13.93 14.78 17.86
C SER A 37 -15.09 13.84 17.48
N GLN A 38 -15.31 13.61 16.20
CA GLN A 38 -16.34 12.68 15.72
C GLN A 38 -16.03 11.23 16.12
N TYR A 39 -14.77 10.81 16.11
CA TYR A 39 -14.34 9.50 16.58
C TYR A 39 -14.47 9.35 18.09
N THR A 40 -14.02 10.32 18.87
CA THR A 40 -14.14 10.30 20.35
C THR A 40 -15.58 10.41 20.83
N ASN A 41 -16.49 10.98 20.05
CA ASN A 41 -17.91 11.03 20.34
C ASN A 41 -18.72 9.88 19.72
N GLY A 42 -18.06 8.95 19.00
CA GLY A 42 -18.71 7.81 18.40
C GLY A 42 -19.70 8.17 17.27
N VAL A 43 -19.55 9.35 16.65
CA VAL A 43 -20.42 9.78 15.55
C VAL A 43 -20.13 8.97 14.28
N TYR A 44 -18.86 8.77 13.97
CA TYR A 44 -18.41 7.99 12.80
C TYR A 44 -17.55 6.80 13.22
N GLU A 45 -17.57 5.76 12.42
CA GLU A 45 -16.63 4.65 12.49
C GLU A 45 -15.31 5.06 11.83
N ALA A 46 -14.19 4.71 12.47
CA ALA A 46 -12.89 5.02 11.92
C ALA A 46 -12.56 4.05 10.78
N LYS A 47 -12.17 4.59 9.64
CA LYS A 47 -11.63 3.78 8.52
C LYS A 47 -10.25 3.20 8.92
N PRO A 48 -9.81 2.08 8.34
CA PRO A 48 -8.54 1.42 8.67
C PRO A 48 -7.34 2.35 8.73
N ARG A 49 -7.20 3.25 7.76
CA ARG A 49 -6.13 4.26 7.76
C ARG A 49 -6.15 5.17 8.99
N ALA A 50 -7.33 5.60 9.41
CA ALA A 50 -7.45 6.44 10.60
C ALA A 50 -7.09 5.66 11.88
N ILE A 51 -7.42 4.36 11.92
CA ILE A 51 -7.07 3.46 13.03
C ILE A 51 -5.55 3.33 13.13
N CYS A 52 -4.85 3.03 12.02
CA CYS A 52 -3.40 2.94 11.99
C CYS A 52 -2.71 4.25 12.41
N LEU A 53 -3.18 5.40 11.91
CA LEU A 53 -2.63 6.71 12.27
C LEU A 53 -2.84 7.01 13.76
N LEU A 54 -4.03 6.74 14.29
CA LEU A 54 -4.36 6.98 15.69
C LEU A 54 -3.59 6.03 16.62
N ALA A 55 -3.53 4.74 16.28
CA ALA A 55 -2.78 3.75 17.02
C ALA A 55 -1.28 4.06 17.03
N GLY A 56 -0.71 4.47 15.88
CA GLY A 56 0.67 4.90 15.77
C GLY A 56 0.99 6.14 16.60
N ALA A 57 0.13 7.15 16.55
CA ALA A 57 0.33 8.39 17.31
C ALA A 57 0.16 8.21 18.82
N LEU A 58 -0.66 7.25 19.25
CA LEU A 58 -0.91 6.94 20.66
C LEU A 58 -0.02 5.81 21.19
N ASP A 59 0.79 5.20 20.32
CA ASP A 59 1.63 4.05 20.63
C ASP A 59 0.83 2.91 21.30
N VAL A 60 -0.26 2.49 20.61
CA VAL A 60 -1.14 1.40 21.05
C VAL A 60 -1.37 0.41 19.92
N SER A 61 -1.74 -0.82 20.28
CA SER A 61 -2.09 -1.87 19.31
C SER A 61 -3.35 -1.49 18.51
N GLU A 62 -3.30 -1.59 17.19
CA GLU A 62 -4.44 -1.41 16.30
C GLU A 62 -5.56 -2.42 16.62
N ALA A 63 -5.17 -3.67 16.87
CA ALA A 63 -6.11 -4.73 17.22
C ALA A 63 -6.81 -4.45 18.56
N TRP A 64 -6.07 -3.93 19.55
CA TRP A 64 -6.66 -3.47 20.79
C TRP A 64 -7.61 -2.29 20.53
N LEU A 65 -7.20 -1.28 19.81
CA LEU A 65 -8.01 -0.10 19.52
C LEU A 65 -9.33 -0.47 18.83
N MET A 66 -9.34 -1.50 18.01
CA MET A 66 -10.53 -2.04 17.34
C MET A 66 -11.40 -2.96 18.18
N GLY A 67 -11.00 -3.27 19.40
CA GLY A 67 -11.79 -4.11 20.30
C GLY A 67 -11.29 -5.55 20.46
N GLY A 68 -10.15 -5.90 19.89
CA GLY A 68 -9.49 -7.20 20.07
C GLY A 68 -9.12 -7.48 21.53
N ASN A 69 -9.16 -8.72 21.96
CA ASN A 69 -8.73 -9.13 23.31
C ASN A 69 -7.20 -9.32 23.37
N VAL A 70 -6.47 -8.21 23.19
CA VAL A 70 -5.01 -8.14 23.19
C VAL A 70 -4.55 -7.00 24.10
N SER A 71 -3.24 -6.93 24.42
CA SER A 71 -2.68 -5.81 25.19
C SER A 71 -2.90 -4.48 24.47
N MET A 72 -3.08 -3.41 25.25
CA MET A 72 -3.11 -2.02 24.74
C MET A 72 -1.76 -1.63 24.16
N GLU A 73 -0.67 -2.06 24.79
CA GLU A 73 0.67 -1.74 24.33
C GLU A 73 0.92 -2.39 22.97
N ARG A 74 1.54 -1.65 22.06
CA ARG A 74 2.15 -2.26 20.88
C ARG A 74 3.11 -3.31 21.39
N ALA A 75 2.99 -4.53 20.90
CA ALA A 75 4.04 -5.51 21.13
C ALA A 75 5.32 -4.88 20.58
N ASP A 76 6.19 -4.43 21.49
CA ASP A 76 7.54 -4.11 21.12
C ASP A 76 8.07 -5.30 20.32
N ASN A 77 8.86 -5.01 19.28
CA ASN A 77 9.65 -6.02 18.57
C ASN A 77 10.71 -6.63 19.52
N THR A 78 10.28 -7.06 20.68
CA THR A 78 11.08 -7.91 21.54
C THR A 78 11.07 -9.28 20.88
N PRO A 79 12.23 -9.77 20.41
CA PRO A 79 12.28 -11.08 19.78
C PRO A 79 11.72 -12.09 20.78
N LEU A 80 10.60 -12.73 20.42
CA LEU A 80 10.17 -13.93 21.11
C LEU A 80 11.36 -14.87 21.12
N SER A 81 11.71 -15.37 22.31
CA SER A 81 12.78 -16.32 22.57
C SER A 81 12.92 -17.34 21.43
N PRO A 82 14.13 -17.63 20.97
CA PRO A 82 14.37 -18.26 19.68
C PRO A 82 13.91 -19.74 19.68
N HIS A 83 12.67 -19.96 19.26
CA HIS A 83 12.39 -21.18 18.50
C HIS A 83 12.85 -20.84 17.08
N GLU A 84 13.91 -21.44 16.65
CA GLU A 84 14.74 -21.13 15.47
C GLU A 84 14.03 -21.02 14.13
N ASN A 85 12.68 -21.12 14.08
CA ASN A 85 11.89 -21.15 12.84
C ASN A 85 10.64 -20.23 12.83
N ILE A 86 10.48 -19.30 13.81
CA ILE A 86 9.34 -18.39 13.81
C ILE A 86 9.86 -16.95 13.89
N SER A 87 9.95 -16.28 12.76
CA SER A 87 10.09 -14.83 12.69
C SER A 87 8.72 -14.16 12.85
N THR A 88 8.65 -13.11 13.67
CA THR A 88 7.48 -12.22 13.69
C THR A 88 7.36 -11.55 12.32
N ILE A 89 6.28 -11.83 11.59
CA ILE A 89 6.00 -11.14 10.34
C ILE A 89 5.43 -9.79 10.70
N GLY A 90 6.16 -8.72 10.41
CA GLY A 90 5.62 -7.36 10.44
C GLY A 90 4.39 -7.28 9.52
N VAL A 91 3.28 -6.73 10.01
CA VAL A 91 2.09 -6.51 9.19
C VAL A 91 2.11 -5.05 8.73
N ALA A 92 2.21 -4.85 7.43
CA ALA A 92 2.09 -3.55 6.79
C ALA A 92 0.78 -3.43 6.01
N SER A 93 0.33 -2.21 5.78
CA SER A 93 -0.85 -1.91 4.95
C SER A 93 -0.43 -1.12 3.72
N TYR A 94 -0.88 -1.57 2.56
CA TYR A 94 -0.55 -0.96 1.27
C TYR A 94 -1.82 -0.47 0.58
N PRO A 95 -1.89 0.78 0.11
CA PRO A 95 -3.02 1.25 -0.66
C PRO A 95 -3.08 0.51 -2.01
N VAL A 96 -4.27 0.06 -2.39
CA VAL A 96 -4.51 -0.45 -3.74
C VAL A 96 -4.88 0.75 -4.61
N LEU A 97 -4.02 1.08 -5.54
CA LEU A 97 -4.32 2.11 -6.52
C LEU A 97 -5.12 1.47 -7.65
N GLY A 98 -6.35 1.97 -7.85
CA GLY A 98 -7.23 1.55 -8.94
C GLY A 98 -6.70 1.98 -10.31
N ASP A 99 -7.58 2.38 -11.21
CA ASP A 99 -7.17 2.92 -12.50
C ASP A 99 -6.39 4.23 -12.26
N ILE A 100 -5.08 4.21 -12.56
CA ILE A 100 -4.23 5.39 -12.42
C ILE A 100 -4.52 6.30 -13.60
N ALA A 101 -5.57 7.11 -13.46
CA ALA A 101 -5.81 8.23 -14.36
C ALA A 101 -4.76 9.34 -14.09
N CYS A 102 -4.20 9.90 -15.15
CA CYS A 102 -3.28 11.05 -15.12
C CYS A 102 -1.88 10.83 -14.55
N GLY A 103 -1.38 9.61 -14.39
CA GLY A 103 0.06 9.35 -14.23
C GLY A 103 0.73 9.86 -12.95
N ILE A 104 -0.01 10.25 -11.92
CA ILE A 104 0.55 10.76 -10.66
C ILE A 104 0.11 9.86 -9.50
N PRO A 105 0.97 8.94 -9.01
CA PRO A 105 0.67 8.08 -7.87
C PRO A 105 0.26 8.87 -6.62
N THR A 106 0.86 10.05 -6.41
CA THR A 106 0.68 10.86 -5.19
C THR A 106 -0.78 11.30 -4.95
N LEU A 107 -1.55 11.57 -6.00
CA LEU A 107 -2.98 11.90 -5.87
C LEU A 107 -3.82 10.65 -5.61
N ALA A 108 -3.47 9.52 -6.25
CA ALA A 108 -4.15 8.24 -6.06
C ALA A 108 -3.97 7.69 -4.63
N TYR A 109 -2.85 7.99 -3.94
CA TYR A 109 -2.67 7.65 -2.52
C TYR A 109 -3.69 8.31 -1.58
N GLN A 110 -4.13 9.52 -1.91
CA GLN A 110 -5.08 10.26 -1.07
C GLN A 110 -6.51 9.76 -1.25
N GLU A 111 -6.80 9.13 -2.39
CA GLU A 111 -8.12 8.67 -2.80
C GLU A 111 -8.27 7.14 -2.77
N ALA A 112 -7.24 6.41 -2.32
CA ALA A 112 -7.31 4.95 -2.23
C ALA A 112 -8.41 4.50 -1.27
N ASP A 113 -9.41 3.82 -1.80
CA ASP A 113 -10.55 3.28 -1.02
C ASP A 113 -10.26 1.88 -0.46
N GLU A 114 -9.29 1.17 -1.01
CA GLU A 114 -8.92 -0.20 -0.66
C GLU A 114 -7.48 -0.29 -0.17
N PHE A 115 -7.25 -1.12 0.87
CA PHE A 115 -5.92 -1.41 1.41
C PHE A 115 -5.73 -2.91 1.53
N VAL A 116 -4.56 -3.39 1.14
CA VAL A 116 -4.13 -4.76 1.37
C VAL A 116 -3.21 -4.83 2.57
N PHE A 117 -3.55 -5.71 3.51
CA PHE A 117 -2.70 -6.04 4.64
C PHE A 117 -1.86 -7.27 4.31
N GLY A 118 -0.58 -7.22 4.63
CA GLY A 118 0.34 -8.31 4.34
C GLY A 118 1.62 -8.24 5.16
N ALA A 119 2.55 -9.15 4.88
CA ALA A 119 3.89 -9.08 5.42
C ALA A 119 4.53 -7.73 5.07
N ASP A 120 5.49 -7.30 5.86
CA ASP A 120 6.29 -6.11 5.56
C ASP A 120 7.15 -6.38 4.31
N ILE A 121 6.57 -6.03 3.17
CA ILE A 121 7.19 -6.08 1.86
C ILE A 121 7.66 -4.66 1.60
N ASN A 122 8.90 -4.45 1.20
CA ASN A 122 9.43 -3.13 0.85
C ASN A 122 8.75 -2.58 -0.41
N ALA A 123 7.47 -2.24 -0.26
CA ALA A 123 6.60 -1.66 -1.29
C ALA A 123 5.98 -0.36 -0.77
N ASP A 124 5.48 0.46 -1.68
CA ASP A 124 4.82 1.72 -1.36
C ASP A 124 3.32 1.65 -1.65
N PHE A 125 2.92 0.89 -2.66
CA PHE A 125 1.52 0.70 -3.05
C PHE A 125 1.29 -0.65 -3.74
N CYS A 126 0.02 -0.96 -4.00
CA CYS A 126 -0.39 -2.14 -4.77
C CYS A 126 -1.18 -1.73 -6.01
N LEU A 127 -1.11 -2.59 -7.03
CA LEU A 127 -1.96 -2.57 -8.21
C LEU A 127 -2.68 -3.90 -8.34
N THR A 128 -3.91 -3.87 -8.85
CA THR A 128 -4.60 -5.09 -9.28
C THR A 128 -4.19 -5.40 -10.72
N ALA A 129 -3.63 -6.56 -10.95
CA ALA A 129 -3.29 -7.03 -12.30
C ALA A 129 -4.58 -7.24 -13.11
N LYS A 130 -4.57 -6.76 -14.36
CA LYS A 130 -5.67 -6.95 -15.30
C LYS A 130 -5.19 -7.70 -16.55
N GLY A 131 -5.96 -8.72 -16.92
CA GLY A 131 -5.69 -9.54 -18.11
C GLY A 131 -4.61 -10.60 -17.91
N ASP A 132 -4.16 -11.19 -19.02
CA ASP A 132 -3.31 -12.38 -19.03
C ASP A 132 -1.88 -12.14 -19.55
N SER A 133 -1.49 -10.87 -19.73
CA SER A 133 -0.20 -10.52 -20.35
C SER A 133 1.04 -10.89 -19.52
N MET A 134 0.88 -11.19 -18.22
CA MET A 134 1.96 -11.48 -17.28
C MET A 134 1.93 -12.90 -16.71
N THR A 135 1.16 -13.81 -17.31
CA THR A 135 0.95 -15.19 -16.83
C THR A 135 2.23 -16.02 -16.80
N GLY A 136 3.19 -15.78 -17.69
CA GLY A 136 4.50 -16.42 -17.66
C GLY A 136 5.34 -16.04 -16.43
N ALA A 137 5.09 -14.88 -15.85
CA ALA A 137 5.65 -14.46 -14.56
C ALA A 137 4.78 -14.92 -13.36
N ARG A 138 3.76 -15.77 -13.58
CA ARG A 138 2.78 -16.24 -12.60
C ARG A 138 1.91 -15.14 -11.99
N ILE A 139 1.78 -14.00 -12.66
CA ILE A 139 0.86 -12.92 -12.30
C ILE A 139 -0.39 -13.08 -13.16
N PHE A 140 -1.52 -13.35 -12.50
CA PHE A 140 -2.80 -13.62 -13.14
C PHE A 140 -3.78 -12.46 -12.96
N ASP A 141 -4.86 -12.50 -13.72
CA ASP A 141 -5.93 -11.51 -13.60
C ASP A 141 -6.51 -11.49 -12.17
N GLY A 142 -6.63 -10.29 -11.59
CA GLY A 142 -7.09 -10.09 -10.22
C GLY A 142 -6.03 -10.25 -9.14
N ASP A 143 -4.79 -10.59 -9.47
CA ASP A 143 -3.69 -10.63 -8.50
C ASP A 143 -3.33 -9.22 -8.00
N ILE A 144 -2.94 -9.16 -6.73
CA ILE A 144 -2.45 -7.94 -6.11
C ILE A 144 -0.93 -7.90 -6.26
N VAL A 145 -0.42 -6.91 -6.97
CA VAL A 145 1.03 -6.72 -7.21
C VAL A 145 1.53 -5.57 -6.33
N TYR A 146 2.54 -5.84 -5.52
CA TYR A 146 3.20 -4.88 -4.63
C TYR A 146 4.27 -4.13 -5.40
N ILE A 147 4.20 -2.81 -5.37
CA ILE A 147 5.04 -1.91 -6.16
C ILE A 147 5.89 -1.03 -5.25
N LYS A 148 7.19 -1.03 -5.48
CA LYS A 148 8.12 -0.04 -4.93
C LYS A 148 8.19 1.13 -5.88
N GLN A 149 7.82 2.31 -5.42
CA GLN A 149 7.82 3.53 -6.23
C GLN A 149 9.25 3.87 -6.69
N THR A 150 9.43 3.99 -7.99
CA THR A 150 10.67 4.44 -8.64
C THR A 150 10.34 4.88 -10.07
N ASP A 151 11.14 5.77 -10.61
CA ASP A 151 11.07 6.20 -12.02
C ASP A 151 12.03 5.43 -12.92
N THR A 152 12.88 4.58 -12.35
CA THR A 152 13.85 3.75 -13.06
C THR A 152 13.85 2.32 -12.56
N VAL A 153 14.14 1.37 -13.46
CA VAL A 153 14.28 -0.05 -13.14
C VAL A 153 15.44 -0.64 -13.94
N ASP A 154 16.02 -1.71 -13.42
CA ASP A 154 17.05 -2.45 -14.14
C ASP A 154 16.44 -3.28 -15.29
N ASN A 155 17.23 -3.51 -16.33
CA ASN A 155 16.80 -4.33 -17.46
C ASN A 155 16.43 -5.75 -17.01
N GLY A 156 15.25 -6.17 -17.40
CA GLY A 156 14.69 -7.47 -17.03
C GLY A 156 13.82 -7.43 -15.78
N GLU A 157 13.65 -6.32 -15.09
CA GLU A 157 12.70 -6.18 -13.98
C GLU A 157 11.27 -5.99 -14.50
N ILE A 158 10.31 -6.42 -13.70
CA ILE A 158 8.88 -6.17 -13.95
C ILE A 158 8.52 -4.84 -13.30
N ALA A 159 7.92 -3.95 -14.07
CA ALA A 159 7.53 -2.63 -13.62
C ALA A 159 6.08 -2.29 -13.97
N ALA A 160 5.51 -1.42 -13.16
CA ALA A 160 4.30 -0.71 -13.49
C ALA A 160 4.68 0.50 -14.37
N VAL A 161 4.12 0.54 -15.56
CA VAL A 161 4.41 1.54 -16.58
C VAL A 161 3.11 2.17 -17.04
N ILE A 162 3.09 3.49 -17.14
CA ILE A 162 2.00 4.23 -17.75
C ILE A 162 2.35 4.45 -19.22
N ILE A 163 1.44 4.04 -20.09
CA ILE A 163 1.50 4.27 -21.53
C ILE A 163 0.29 5.12 -21.89
N LYS A 164 0.50 6.37 -22.30
CA LYS A 164 -0.56 7.37 -22.44
C LYS A 164 -1.25 7.61 -21.09
N ASP A 165 -2.40 7.03 -20.85
CA ASP A 165 -3.17 7.21 -19.61
C ASP A 165 -3.50 5.89 -18.91
N GLU A 166 -2.93 4.77 -19.38
CA GLU A 166 -3.19 3.45 -18.83
C GLU A 166 -1.96 2.86 -18.14
N ALA A 167 -2.15 2.37 -16.91
CA ALA A 167 -1.13 1.62 -16.19
C ALA A 167 -1.10 0.15 -16.64
N THR A 168 0.09 -0.38 -16.89
CA THR A 168 0.30 -1.77 -17.27
C THR A 168 1.53 -2.35 -16.59
N LEU A 169 1.55 -3.68 -16.40
CA LEU A 169 2.74 -4.40 -15.93
C LEU A 169 3.45 -5.02 -17.14
N LYS A 170 4.74 -4.78 -17.24
CA LYS A 170 5.60 -5.36 -18.29
C LYS A 170 7.01 -5.60 -17.75
N ARG A 171 7.73 -6.52 -18.38
CA ARG A 171 9.18 -6.61 -18.19
C ARG A 171 9.85 -5.54 -19.02
N VAL A 172 10.72 -4.75 -18.39
CA VAL A 172 11.30 -3.53 -18.95
C VAL A 172 12.72 -3.78 -19.42
N TYR A 173 13.04 -3.31 -20.61
CA TYR A 173 14.42 -3.24 -21.16
C TYR A 173 14.64 -1.86 -21.76
N TYR A 174 15.56 -1.09 -21.21
CA TYR A 174 15.91 0.23 -21.68
C TYR A 174 17.34 0.25 -22.25
N TYR A 175 17.49 0.78 -23.45
CA TYR A 175 18.75 0.92 -24.18
C TYR A 175 19.03 2.40 -24.43
N PRO A 176 19.74 3.10 -23.52
CA PRO A 176 19.92 4.55 -23.58
C PRO A 176 20.64 5.02 -24.86
N GLU A 177 21.65 4.28 -25.34
CA GLU A 177 22.39 4.60 -26.54
C GLU A 177 21.52 4.62 -27.82
N GLN A 178 20.42 3.87 -27.81
CA GLN A 178 19.45 3.78 -28.90
C GLN A 178 18.21 4.63 -28.65
N SER A 179 18.10 5.30 -27.48
CA SER A 179 16.86 5.92 -27.03
C SER A 179 15.67 4.99 -27.20
N LYS A 180 15.82 3.72 -26.80
CA LYS A 180 14.87 2.64 -27.05
C LYS A 180 14.42 1.98 -25.76
N LEU A 181 13.11 1.85 -25.60
CA LEU A 181 12.47 1.12 -24.52
C LEU A 181 11.68 -0.05 -25.09
N VAL A 182 11.86 -1.24 -24.52
CA VAL A 182 11.10 -2.43 -24.88
C VAL A 182 10.33 -2.88 -23.63
N LEU A 183 9.03 -3.00 -23.77
CA LEU A 183 8.11 -3.49 -22.74
C LEU A 183 7.61 -4.86 -23.16
N THR A 184 8.14 -5.90 -22.53
CA THR A 184 7.87 -7.29 -22.90
C THR A 184 6.78 -7.87 -22.00
N PRO A 185 5.67 -8.39 -22.56
CA PRO A 185 4.72 -9.20 -21.83
C PRO A 185 5.36 -10.55 -21.47
N GLU A 186 4.92 -11.14 -20.38
CA GLU A 186 5.31 -12.48 -19.94
C GLU A 186 4.30 -13.56 -20.42
N ASN A 187 3.65 -13.30 -21.53
CA ASN A 187 2.77 -14.25 -22.20
C ASN A 187 3.09 -14.21 -23.70
N PRO A 188 3.55 -15.31 -24.31
CA PRO A 188 3.96 -15.35 -25.72
C PRO A 188 2.83 -15.06 -26.72
N LYS A 189 1.59 -14.99 -26.27
CA LYS A 189 0.43 -14.57 -27.06
C LYS A 189 0.51 -13.09 -27.48
N TYR A 190 1.29 -12.29 -26.77
CA TYR A 190 1.40 -10.84 -26.99
C TYR A 190 2.80 -10.46 -27.46
N GLU A 191 2.87 -9.57 -28.44
CA GLU A 191 4.12 -9.00 -28.94
C GLU A 191 4.70 -7.95 -27.98
N PRO A 192 6.03 -7.82 -27.88
CA PRO A 192 6.67 -6.73 -27.16
C PRO A 192 6.31 -5.37 -27.74
N LEU A 193 6.10 -4.39 -26.88
CA LEU A 193 5.92 -3.00 -27.26
C LEU A 193 7.29 -2.32 -27.32
N VAL A 194 7.59 -1.68 -28.45
CA VAL A 194 8.88 -1.01 -28.67
C VAL A 194 8.63 0.48 -28.90
N PHE A 195 9.30 1.32 -28.12
CA PHE A 195 9.22 2.77 -28.20
C PHE A 195 10.60 3.35 -28.46
N ILE A 196 10.71 4.34 -29.36
CA ILE A 196 12.00 4.92 -29.79
C ILE A 196 11.90 6.45 -29.84
N GLY A 197 12.93 7.11 -29.34
CA GLY A 197 13.09 8.56 -29.42
C GLY A 197 11.95 9.31 -28.70
N ARG A 198 11.20 10.13 -29.43
CA ARG A 198 10.13 10.97 -28.87
C ARG A 198 8.94 10.19 -28.30
N GLU A 199 8.75 8.95 -28.69
CA GLU A 199 7.67 8.12 -28.14
C GLU A 199 7.85 7.87 -26.65
N LEU A 200 9.08 7.91 -26.15
CA LEU A 200 9.43 7.76 -24.75
C LEU A 200 8.82 8.84 -23.83
N GLU A 201 8.53 10.02 -24.37
CA GLU A 201 7.94 11.13 -23.64
C GLU A 201 6.53 10.80 -23.10
N ASN A 202 5.85 9.84 -23.74
CA ASN A 202 4.51 9.36 -23.34
C ASN A 202 4.54 8.12 -22.46
N ILE A 203 5.74 7.69 -22.02
CA ILE A 203 5.91 6.50 -21.20
C ILE A 203 6.49 6.91 -19.86
N LYS A 204 5.87 6.44 -18.79
CA LYS A 204 6.33 6.72 -17.43
C LYS A 204 6.41 5.45 -16.61
N ILE A 205 7.58 5.13 -16.10
CA ILE A 205 7.75 4.10 -15.07
C ILE A 205 7.26 4.70 -13.75
N ILE A 206 6.38 4.02 -13.05
CA ILE A 206 5.83 4.46 -11.75
C ILE A 206 6.31 3.62 -10.59
N GLY A 207 6.87 2.44 -10.87
CA GLY A 207 7.48 1.61 -9.84
C GLY A 207 7.83 0.22 -10.30
N ARG A 208 8.67 -0.43 -9.51
CA ARG A 208 9.11 -1.80 -9.68
C ARG A 208 8.19 -2.77 -8.93
N ALA A 209 7.80 -3.87 -9.56
CA ALA A 209 7.11 -4.95 -8.89
C ALA A 209 8.08 -5.73 -7.99
N VAL A 210 7.76 -5.85 -6.70
CA VAL A 210 8.62 -6.51 -5.70
C VAL A 210 8.04 -7.83 -5.21
N ALA A 211 6.72 -7.98 -5.25
CA ALA A 211 6.01 -9.19 -4.89
C ALA A 211 4.61 -9.20 -5.51
N PHE A 212 3.93 -10.32 -5.45
CA PHE A 212 2.51 -10.40 -5.77
C PHE A 212 1.81 -11.41 -4.86
N LYS A 213 0.49 -11.29 -4.76
CA LYS A 213 -0.40 -12.17 -4.00
C LYS A 213 -1.53 -12.62 -4.91
N SER A 214 -1.64 -13.93 -5.11
CA SER A 214 -2.73 -14.57 -5.83
C SER A 214 -3.80 -15.11 -4.88
N LYS A 215 -5.03 -15.15 -5.35
CA LYS A 215 -6.09 -15.94 -4.70
C LYS A 215 -5.99 -17.38 -5.20
N LEU A 216 -6.23 -18.33 -4.29
CA LEU A 216 -6.36 -19.75 -4.63
C LEU A 216 -7.73 -20.01 -5.28
#